data_d0b930197bcbcd3a5201fd6b939db22e
#
_entry.id   d0b930197bcbcd3a5201fd6b939db22e
#
_cell.length_a   1.000
_cell.length_b   1.000
_cell.length_c   1.000
_cell.angle_alpha   90.00
_cell.angle_beta   90.00
_cell.angle_gamma   90.00
#
_symmetry.space_group_name_H-M   'P 1'
#
loop_
_entity.id
_entity.type
_entity.pdbx_description
1 polymer ?
#
loop_
_entity_poly.entity_id
_entity_poly.type
_entity_poly.pdbx_seq_one_letter_code
_entity_poly.pdbx_strand_id
1 'polypeptide(L)'
;MNQVIFISGTPCVGKTTLCSNLKEKGWIIIPEAIRYLEKETQKFGDAASPIPNKQAEEEYYQSQLFRIELQKIREANYYSDLGYDVVIDKSAIATIATAKAFEESKGFNGTFFSACSKYNNMLRQLKEDGIVECDGFLLLTADYKEIIKRNMTRSHILEGIWLDKNTINSQRKVLEIFTKNIIGKFSDNEIITKIMDTTFLTQEETLLYFLNFANSIKTNKRSGFNYQRT
;
A
#
# COMPACT_ATOMS: atom_id res chain seq x y z
N MET A 1 8.54 -16.34 -13.97
CA MET A 1 8.64 -15.95 -12.55
C MET A 1 7.47 -15.04 -12.24
N ASN A 2 6.76 -15.37 -11.21
CA ASN A 2 5.63 -14.60 -10.72
C ASN A 2 6.14 -13.51 -9.79
N GLN A 3 5.30 -12.54 -9.47
CA GLN A 3 5.71 -11.36 -8.72
C GLN A 3 4.65 -10.90 -7.74
N VAL A 4 5.09 -10.30 -6.66
CA VAL A 4 4.27 -9.62 -5.66
C VAL A 4 4.53 -8.13 -5.77
N ILE A 5 3.50 -7.34 -6.06
CA ILE A 5 3.60 -5.89 -6.22
C ILE A 5 2.67 -5.18 -5.24
N PHE A 6 3.19 -4.26 -4.46
CA PHE A 6 2.36 -3.32 -3.71
C PHE A 6 1.89 -2.15 -4.58
N ILE A 7 0.60 -1.81 -4.45
CA ILE A 7 0.04 -0.55 -4.93
C ILE A 7 -0.36 0.28 -3.71
N SER A 8 0.23 1.45 -3.54
CA SER A 8 -0.08 2.34 -2.42
C SER A 8 -0.43 3.75 -2.90
N GLY A 9 -0.89 4.61 -2.01
CA GLY A 9 -1.25 6.01 -2.31
C GLY A 9 -2.37 6.52 -1.41
N THR A 10 -2.57 7.82 -1.41
CA THR A 10 -3.64 8.50 -0.67
C THR A 10 -5.03 8.11 -1.18
N PRO A 11 -6.12 8.48 -0.52
CA PRO A 11 -7.48 8.26 -1.03
C PRO A 11 -7.67 8.82 -2.46
N CYS A 12 -8.57 8.21 -3.22
CA CYS A 12 -9.02 8.68 -4.56
C CYS A 12 -7.96 8.80 -5.66
N VAL A 13 -6.77 8.23 -5.50
CA VAL A 13 -5.71 8.21 -6.55
C VAL A 13 -5.90 7.11 -7.62
N GLY A 14 -6.97 6.29 -7.53
CA GLY A 14 -7.28 5.27 -8.55
C GLY A 14 -6.86 3.84 -8.21
N LYS A 15 -6.39 3.54 -6.99
CA LYS A 15 -5.97 2.18 -6.58
C LYS A 15 -7.03 1.10 -6.82
N THR A 16 -8.24 1.32 -6.30
CA THR A 16 -9.33 0.34 -6.41
C THR A 16 -9.71 0.05 -7.86
N THR A 17 -9.75 1.08 -8.71
CA THR A 17 -10.02 0.93 -10.14
C THR A 17 -8.91 0.11 -10.83
N LEU A 18 -7.65 0.43 -10.53
CA LEU A 18 -6.51 -0.32 -11.07
C LEU A 18 -6.54 -1.78 -10.61
N CYS A 19 -6.81 -2.06 -9.33
CA CYS A 19 -6.94 -3.41 -8.79
C CYS A 19 -8.09 -4.19 -9.47
N SER A 20 -9.24 -3.55 -9.72
CA SER A 20 -10.36 -4.16 -10.45
C SER A 20 -9.95 -4.57 -11.87
N ASN A 21 -9.32 -3.66 -12.62
CA ASN A 21 -8.87 -3.93 -13.98
C ASN A 21 -7.80 -5.04 -14.04
N LEU A 22 -6.93 -5.12 -13.03
CA LEU A 22 -5.92 -6.17 -12.93
C LEU A 22 -6.55 -7.52 -12.60
N LYS A 23 -7.57 -7.56 -11.76
CA LYS A 23 -8.34 -8.78 -11.47
C LYS A 23 -8.96 -9.38 -12.73
N GLU A 24 -9.52 -8.55 -13.61
CA GLU A 24 -10.05 -8.96 -14.91
C GLU A 24 -8.96 -9.54 -15.85
N LYS A 25 -7.71 -9.19 -15.63
CA LYS A 25 -6.54 -9.74 -16.35
C LYS A 25 -5.90 -10.96 -15.68
N GLY A 26 -6.55 -11.51 -14.65
CA GLY A 26 -6.11 -12.74 -13.99
C GLY A 26 -5.11 -12.53 -12.85
N TRP A 27 -4.86 -11.30 -12.41
CA TRP A 27 -4.06 -11.05 -11.23
C TRP A 27 -4.82 -11.39 -9.94
N ILE A 28 -4.14 -11.96 -8.97
CA ILE A 28 -4.68 -12.10 -7.61
C ILE A 28 -4.57 -10.74 -6.91
N ILE A 29 -5.67 -10.29 -6.33
CA ILE A 29 -5.71 -9.03 -5.57
C ILE A 29 -5.90 -9.34 -4.09
N ILE A 30 -4.90 -9.02 -3.29
CA ILE A 30 -4.98 -9.03 -1.83
C ILE A 30 -5.52 -7.67 -1.38
N PRO A 31 -6.70 -7.59 -0.77
CA PRO A 31 -7.35 -6.32 -0.45
C PRO A 31 -6.64 -5.56 0.68
N GLU A 32 -6.97 -4.29 0.86
CA GLU A 32 -6.42 -3.48 1.95
C GLU A 32 -6.78 -4.05 3.34
N ALA A 33 -5.91 -3.84 4.32
CA ALA A 33 -6.02 -4.45 5.66
C ALA A 33 -7.34 -4.15 6.38
N ILE A 34 -7.94 -2.98 6.13
CA ILE A 34 -9.23 -2.61 6.73
C ILE A 34 -10.35 -3.60 6.37
N ARG A 35 -10.29 -4.22 5.18
CA ARG A 35 -11.29 -5.19 4.72
C ARG A 35 -11.25 -6.51 5.50
N TYR A 36 -10.10 -6.86 6.04
CA TYR A 36 -9.96 -7.99 6.96
C TYR A 36 -10.56 -7.65 8.33
N LEU A 37 -10.30 -6.44 8.85
CA LEU A 37 -10.91 -5.98 10.11
C LEU A 37 -12.43 -5.91 10.02
N GLU A 38 -13.01 -5.48 8.90
CA GLU A 38 -14.45 -5.46 8.67
C GLU A 38 -15.05 -6.86 8.78
N LYS A 39 -14.41 -7.86 8.18
CA LYS A 39 -14.86 -9.25 8.25
C LYS A 39 -14.80 -9.82 9.68
N GLU A 40 -13.75 -9.47 10.43
CA GLU A 40 -13.57 -9.95 11.82
C GLU A 40 -14.52 -9.26 12.81
N THR A 41 -14.84 -7.99 12.60
CA THR A 41 -15.55 -7.16 13.58
C THR A 41 -16.97 -6.82 13.20
N GLN A 42 -17.38 -6.97 11.93
CA GLN A 42 -18.67 -6.54 11.34
C GLN A 42 -19.03 -5.06 11.62
N LYS A 43 -18.03 -4.24 12.00
CA LYS A 43 -18.25 -2.87 12.51
C LYS A 43 -18.08 -1.78 11.47
N PHE A 44 -17.45 -2.09 10.35
CA PHE A 44 -17.11 -1.08 9.36
C PHE A 44 -17.79 -1.44 8.06
N GLY A 45 -18.77 -0.68 7.64
CA GLY A 45 -19.35 -0.80 6.30
C GLY A 45 -18.36 -0.37 5.22
N ASP A 46 -18.76 -0.24 3.97
CA ASP A 46 -17.93 0.18 2.82
C ASP A 46 -17.24 1.55 3.00
N ALA A 47 -17.31 2.12 4.18
CA ALA A 47 -16.73 3.39 4.55
C ALA A 47 -15.20 3.33 4.72
N ALA A 48 -14.59 4.50 4.77
CA ALA A 48 -13.18 4.69 5.09
C ALA A 48 -12.82 4.07 6.47
N SER A 49 -11.51 3.80 6.66
CA SER A 49 -10.98 3.38 7.96
C SER A 49 -11.54 4.23 9.11
N PRO A 50 -11.84 3.65 10.27
CA PRO A 50 -12.36 4.41 11.39
C PRO A 50 -11.43 5.55 11.77
N ILE A 51 -12.01 6.67 12.17
CA ILE A 51 -11.26 7.82 12.66
C ILE A 51 -11.17 7.66 14.18
N PRO A 52 -10.00 7.38 14.75
CA PRO A 52 -9.84 7.23 16.18
C PRO A 52 -10.14 8.55 16.90
N ASN A 53 -10.84 8.49 18.03
CA ASN A 53 -11.12 9.66 18.86
C ASN A 53 -10.02 9.91 19.90
N LYS A 54 -9.25 8.88 20.23
CA LYS A 54 -8.18 8.91 21.23
C LYS A 54 -6.93 8.25 20.67
N GLN A 55 -5.77 8.68 21.16
CA GLN A 55 -4.48 8.10 20.81
C GLN A 55 -4.43 6.59 21.04
N ALA A 56 -4.95 6.10 22.17
CA ALA A 56 -4.98 4.68 22.48
C ALA A 56 -5.77 3.84 21.46
N GLU A 57 -6.84 4.41 20.86
CA GLU A 57 -7.59 3.75 19.80
C GLU A 57 -6.74 3.66 18.52
N GLU A 58 -6.00 4.72 18.17
CA GLU A 58 -5.07 4.71 17.03
C GLU A 58 -3.99 3.65 17.21
N GLU A 59 -3.36 3.58 18.37
CA GLU A 59 -2.33 2.60 18.69
C GLU A 59 -2.85 1.15 18.64
N TYR A 60 -4.09 0.94 19.08
CA TYR A 60 -4.77 -0.34 18.95
C TYR A 60 -5.02 -0.70 17.48
N TYR A 61 -5.58 0.22 16.68
CA TYR A 61 -5.82 -0.01 15.24
C TYR A 61 -4.51 -0.28 14.49
N GLN A 62 -3.46 0.48 14.76
CA GLN A 62 -2.14 0.21 14.19
C GLN A 62 -1.69 -1.22 14.45
N SER A 63 -1.82 -1.70 15.70
CA SER A 63 -1.39 -3.05 16.06
C SER A 63 -2.16 -4.13 15.31
N GLN A 64 -3.48 -3.95 15.12
CA GLN A 64 -4.28 -4.86 14.32
C GLN A 64 -3.92 -4.78 12.84
N LEU A 65 -3.74 -3.58 12.29
CA LEU A 65 -3.40 -3.38 10.89
C LEU A 65 -2.03 -4.01 10.55
N PHE A 66 -1.00 -3.84 11.39
CA PHE A 66 0.31 -4.46 11.15
C PHE A 66 0.27 -5.99 11.22
N ARG A 67 -0.54 -6.57 12.12
CA ARG A 67 -0.80 -8.02 12.16
C ARG A 67 -1.40 -8.51 10.85
N ILE A 68 -2.38 -7.79 10.33
CA ILE A 68 -3.05 -8.12 9.07
C ILE A 68 -2.10 -7.90 7.87
N GLU A 69 -1.31 -6.84 7.85
CA GLU A 69 -0.32 -6.60 6.79
C GLU A 69 0.69 -7.75 6.69
N LEU A 70 1.16 -8.27 7.81
CA LEU A 70 2.00 -9.47 7.83
C LEU A 70 1.30 -10.68 7.22
N GLN A 71 0.03 -10.89 7.55
CA GLN A 71 -0.79 -11.96 6.96
C GLN A 71 -0.96 -11.79 5.45
N LYS A 72 -1.25 -10.57 4.97
CA LYS A 72 -1.39 -10.23 3.54
C LYS A 72 -0.13 -10.58 2.75
N ILE A 73 1.05 -10.26 3.30
CA ILE A 73 2.33 -10.55 2.65
C ILE A 73 2.54 -12.08 2.56
N ARG A 74 2.24 -12.83 3.62
CA ARG A 74 2.32 -14.28 3.60
C ARG A 74 1.36 -14.89 2.58
N GLU A 75 0.13 -14.40 2.54
CA GLU A 75 -0.89 -14.83 1.56
C GLU A 75 -0.44 -14.51 0.12
N ALA A 76 0.12 -13.34 -0.13
CA ALA A 76 0.63 -12.95 -1.44
C ALA A 76 1.78 -13.85 -1.91
N ASN A 77 2.74 -14.16 -1.03
CA ASN A 77 3.84 -15.07 -1.35
C ASN A 77 3.31 -16.49 -1.65
N TYR A 78 2.35 -16.98 -0.86
CA TYR A 78 1.71 -18.28 -1.13
C TYR A 78 1.10 -18.33 -2.54
N TYR A 79 0.34 -17.33 -2.96
CA TYR A 79 -0.21 -17.29 -4.32
C TYR A 79 0.87 -17.14 -5.39
N SER A 80 1.92 -16.39 -5.12
CA SER A 80 3.06 -16.25 -6.04
C SER A 80 3.77 -17.59 -6.25
N ASP A 81 3.94 -18.39 -5.19
CA ASP A 81 4.52 -19.73 -5.26
C ASP A 81 3.64 -20.71 -6.04
N LEU A 82 2.31 -20.52 -6.02
CA LEU A 82 1.35 -21.27 -6.84
C LEU A 82 1.33 -20.85 -8.31
N GLY A 83 2.06 -19.84 -8.71
CA GLY A 83 2.16 -19.47 -10.11
C GLY A 83 1.40 -18.20 -10.52
N TYR A 84 0.87 -17.43 -9.58
CA TYR A 84 0.08 -16.24 -9.87
C TYR A 84 0.90 -14.96 -9.72
N ASP A 85 0.65 -13.98 -10.57
CA ASP A 85 1.03 -12.58 -10.32
C ASP A 85 0.07 -11.98 -9.29
N VAL A 86 0.62 -11.33 -8.27
CA VAL A 86 -0.15 -10.85 -7.11
C VAL A 86 0.02 -9.35 -6.92
N VAL A 87 -1.08 -8.67 -6.66
CA VAL A 87 -1.10 -7.28 -6.21
C VAL A 87 -1.63 -7.21 -4.78
N ILE A 88 -0.93 -6.48 -3.93
CA ILE A 88 -1.39 -6.13 -2.59
C ILE A 88 -1.88 -4.67 -2.61
N ASP A 89 -3.20 -4.48 -2.41
CA ASP A 89 -3.80 -3.14 -2.30
C ASP A 89 -3.45 -2.54 -0.94
N LYS A 90 -2.79 -1.38 -1.00
CA LYS A 90 -2.26 -0.67 0.16
C LYS A 90 -1.16 -1.45 0.92
N SER A 91 -0.19 -0.79 1.42
CA SER A 91 0.93 -1.36 2.17
C SER A 91 0.90 -0.90 3.63
N ALA A 92 1.63 -1.58 4.49
CA ALA A 92 1.88 -1.17 5.88
C ALA A 92 2.37 0.29 6.01
N ILE A 93 3.06 0.80 4.99
CA ILE A 93 3.53 2.20 4.95
C ILE A 93 2.35 3.19 4.94
N ALA A 94 1.19 2.80 4.40
CA ALA A 94 0.00 3.63 4.46
C ALA A 94 -0.53 3.80 5.90
N THR A 95 -0.36 2.80 6.76
CA THR A 95 -0.64 2.91 8.21
C THR A 95 0.30 3.92 8.87
N ILE A 96 1.61 3.88 8.53
CA ILE A 96 2.59 4.86 9.03
C ILE A 96 2.23 6.27 8.56
N ALA A 97 1.85 6.43 7.29
CA ALA A 97 1.45 7.71 6.73
C ALA A 97 0.19 8.27 7.41
N THR A 98 -0.78 7.41 7.73
CA THR A 98 -1.99 7.78 8.47
C THR A 98 -1.67 8.18 9.91
N ALA A 99 -0.80 7.44 10.59
CA ALA A 99 -0.34 7.78 11.93
C ALA A 99 0.31 9.18 11.98
N LYS A 100 1.15 9.51 10.99
CA LYS A 100 1.75 10.85 10.88
C LYS A 100 0.69 11.94 10.68
N ALA A 101 -0.27 11.69 9.81
CA ALA A 101 -1.36 12.64 9.57
C ALA A 101 -2.23 12.87 10.82
N PHE A 102 -2.50 11.83 11.61
CA PHE A 102 -3.22 11.98 12.88
C PHE A 102 -2.38 12.65 13.97
N GLU A 103 -1.07 12.41 14.00
CA GLU A 103 -0.16 13.16 14.89
C GLU A 103 -0.24 14.66 14.62
N GLU A 104 -0.22 15.07 13.34
CA GLU A 104 -0.28 16.46 12.92
C GLU A 104 -1.67 17.10 13.08
N SER A 105 -2.75 16.35 12.81
CA SER A 105 -4.12 16.90 12.81
C SER A 105 -4.87 16.75 14.12
N LYS A 106 -4.52 15.76 14.95
CA LYS A 106 -5.22 15.42 16.20
C LYS A 106 -4.33 15.54 17.44
N GLY A 107 -3.02 15.79 17.27
CA GLY A 107 -2.08 15.86 18.38
C GLY A 107 -1.80 14.50 19.04
N PHE A 108 -1.92 13.39 18.31
CA PHE A 108 -1.62 12.05 18.82
C PHE A 108 -0.10 11.81 18.85
N ASN A 109 0.57 12.41 19.82
CA ASN A 109 2.02 12.45 19.90
C ASN A 109 2.66 11.06 19.97
N GLY A 110 3.68 10.82 19.12
CA GLY A 110 4.45 9.58 19.10
C GLY A 110 3.80 8.42 18.35
N THR A 111 2.59 8.56 17.81
CA THR A 111 1.91 7.49 17.05
C THR A 111 2.64 7.16 15.75
N PHE A 112 3.24 8.15 15.09
CA PHE A 112 4.09 7.95 13.92
C PHE A 112 5.30 7.08 14.25
N PHE A 113 6.01 7.39 15.34
CA PHE A 113 7.18 6.62 15.77
C PHE A 113 6.80 5.18 16.17
N SER A 114 5.66 5.02 16.88
CA SER A 114 5.09 3.71 17.21
C SER A 114 4.81 2.88 15.96
N ALA A 115 4.20 3.49 14.93
CA ALA A 115 3.93 2.84 13.66
C ALA A 115 5.22 2.41 12.93
N CYS A 116 6.25 3.25 12.89
CA CYS A 116 7.56 2.91 12.34
C CYS A 116 8.20 1.73 13.08
N SER A 117 8.10 1.69 14.40
CA SER A 117 8.62 0.58 15.20
C SER A 117 7.91 -0.74 14.89
N LYS A 118 6.58 -0.71 14.79
CA LYS A 118 5.78 -1.89 14.41
C LYS A 118 6.12 -2.39 13.00
N TYR A 119 6.33 -1.47 12.06
CA TYR A 119 6.78 -1.82 10.70
C TYR A 119 8.15 -2.52 10.72
N ASN A 120 9.12 -1.97 11.43
CA ASN A 120 10.44 -2.59 11.56
C ASN A 120 10.37 -4.00 12.18
N ASN A 121 9.50 -4.20 13.19
CA ASN A 121 9.28 -5.51 13.78
C ASN A 121 8.66 -6.48 12.77
N MET A 122 7.69 -6.02 11.97
CA MET A 122 7.08 -6.81 10.91
C MET A 122 8.12 -7.24 9.86
N LEU A 123 8.98 -6.32 9.39
CA LEU A 123 10.06 -6.63 8.45
C LEU A 123 11.06 -7.65 9.01
N ARG A 124 11.40 -7.53 10.30
CA ARG A 124 12.27 -8.50 10.97
C ARG A 124 11.64 -9.89 10.98
N GLN A 125 10.35 -9.98 11.33
CA GLN A 125 9.64 -11.26 11.32
C GLN A 125 9.55 -11.87 9.92
N LEU A 126 9.29 -11.08 8.88
CA LEU A 126 9.32 -11.56 7.49
C LEU A 126 10.70 -12.12 7.12
N LYS A 127 11.77 -11.42 7.51
CA LYS A 127 13.15 -11.89 7.26
C LYS A 127 13.46 -13.19 7.99
N GLU A 128 13.04 -13.33 9.24
CA GLU A 128 13.18 -14.57 10.03
C GLU A 128 12.40 -15.73 9.38
N ASP A 129 11.23 -15.46 8.80
CA ASP A 129 10.42 -16.44 8.07
C ASP A 129 10.97 -16.73 6.65
N GLY A 130 11.99 -16.04 6.18
CA GLY A 130 12.52 -16.16 4.82
C GLY A 130 11.58 -15.61 3.74
N ILE A 131 10.64 -14.75 4.11
CA ILE A 131 9.61 -14.19 3.22
C ILE A 131 10.05 -12.82 2.71
N VAL A 132 9.95 -12.61 1.40
CA VAL A 132 10.19 -11.32 0.76
C VAL A 132 8.95 -10.44 0.90
N GLU A 133 9.13 -9.18 1.29
CA GLU A 133 8.02 -8.25 1.44
C GLU A 133 7.26 -8.05 0.12
N CYS A 134 7.99 -7.75 -0.95
CA CYS A 134 7.46 -7.63 -2.31
C CYS A 134 8.62 -7.57 -3.33
N ASP A 135 8.28 -7.70 -4.61
CA ASP A 135 9.22 -7.51 -5.74
C ASP A 135 9.19 -6.09 -6.28
N GLY A 136 8.05 -5.43 -6.13
CA GLY A 136 7.83 -4.07 -6.60
C GLY A 136 6.87 -3.27 -5.74
N PHE A 137 7.09 -1.96 -5.73
CA PHE A 137 6.25 -1.01 -5.01
C PHE A 137 5.88 0.16 -5.93
N LEU A 138 4.60 0.30 -6.22
CA LEU A 138 4.05 1.39 -7.01
C LEU A 138 3.26 2.36 -6.13
N LEU A 139 3.73 3.59 -6.01
CA LEU A 139 3.01 4.66 -5.36
C LEU A 139 2.19 5.45 -6.40
N LEU A 140 0.87 5.45 -6.24
CA LEU A 140 -0.02 6.32 -7.01
C LEU A 140 -0.19 7.65 -6.29
N THR A 141 -0.08 8.74 -7.05
CA THR A 141 -0.36 10.11 -6.58
C THR A 141 -1.37 10.78 -7.50
N ALA A 142 -1.99 11.84 -7.03
CA ALA A 142 -2.80 12.75 -7.85
C ALA A 142 -2.83 14.14 -7.20
N ASP A 143 -3.11 15.16 -7.99
CA ASP A 143 -3.35 16.51 -7.48
C ASP A 143 -4.57 16.55 -6.57
N TYR A 144 -4.54 17.41 -5.55
CA TYR A 144 -5.63 17.54 -4.60
C TYR A 144 -6.98 17.86 -5.26
N LYS A 145 -6.97 18.72 -6.29
CA LYS A 145 -8.19 19.06 -7.05
C LYS A 145 -8.80 17.82 -7.71
N GLU A 146 -7.97 16.98 -8.28
CA GLU A 146 -8.41 15.75 -8.93
C GLU A 146 -8.91 14.71 -7.89
N ILE A 147 -8.27 14.63 -6.72
CA ILE A 147 -8.73 13.80 -5.60
C ILE A 147 -10.16 14.19 -5.18
N ILE A 148 -10.44 15.49 -5.01
CA ILE A 148 -11.77 15.98 -4.66
C ILE A 148 -12.78 15.66 -5.76
N LYS A 149 -12.45 15.93 -7.03
CA LYS A 149 -13.31 15.61 -8.18
C LYS A 149 -13.65 14.12 -8.23
N ARG A 150 -12.65 13.23 -8.10
CA ARG A 150 -12.88 11.77 -8.10
C ARG A 150 -13.71 11.33 -6.90
N ASN A 151 -13.54 11.95 -5.74
CA ASN A 151 -14.35 11.64 -4.58
C ASN A 151 -15.85 11.90 -4.81
N MET A 152 -16.19 12.97 -5.53
CA MET A 152 -17.59 13.32 -5.84
C MET A 152 -18.29 12.30 -6.76
N THR A 153 -17.53 11.49 -7.49
CA THR A 153 -18.06 10.46 -8.39
C THR A 153 -18.12 9.06 -7.77
N ARG A 154 -17.73 8.92 -6.49
CA ARG A 154 -17.75 7.62 -5.79
C ARG A 154 -19.15 7.29 -5.29
N SER A 155 -19.45 5.99 -5.20
CA SER A 155 -20.66 5.49 -4.53
C SER A 155 -20.69 5.83 -3.03
N HIS A 156 -19.53 5.88 -2.39
CA HIS A 156 -19.34 6.26 -0.99
C HIS A 156 -18.36 7.43 -0.92
N ILE A 157 -18.90 8.63 -0.71
CA ILE A 157 -18.14 9.86 -0.60
C ILE A 157 -17.34 9.85 0.72
N LEU A 158 -16.05 10.08 0.64
CA LEU A 158 -15.23 10.31 1.83
C LEU A 158 -15.47 11.71 2.35
N GLU A 159 -15.43 11.88 3.65
CA GLU A 159 -15.64 13.14 4.34
C GLU A 159 -14.61 13.42 5.43
N GLY A 160 -14.62 14.63 5.94
CA GLY A 160 -13.82 15.06 7.08
C GLY A 160 -12.32 14.92 6.84
N ILE A 161 -11.63 14.34 7.81
CA ILE A 161 -10.17 14.26 7.85
C ILE A 161 -9.57 13.54 6.63
N TRP A 162 -10.31 12.60 6.02
CA TRP A 162 -9.82 11.84 4.85
C TRP A 162 -9.69 12.68 3.58
N LEU A 163 -10.37 13.85 3.53
CA LEU A 163 -10.29 14.82 2.44
C LEU A 163 -9.63 16.12 2.85
N ASP A 164 -9.23 16.25 4.09
CA ASP A 164 -8.47 17.42 4.52
C ASP A 164 -7.14 17.49 3.75
N LYS A 165 -6.86 18.67 3.20
CA LYS A 165 -5.69 18.89 2.35
C LYS A 165 -4.37 18.65 3.08
N ASN A 166 -4.29 19.05 4.35
CA ASN A 166 -3.07 18.86 5.14
C ASN A 166 -2.87 17.38 5.45
N THR A 167 -3.93 16.66 5.79
CA THR A 167 -3.92 15.21 6.00
C THR A 167 -3.46 14.46 4.76
N ILE A 168 -4.00 14.77 3.58
CA ILE A 168 -3.59 14.17 2.30
C ILE A 168 -2.14 14.48 1.98
N ASN A 169 -1.70 15.72 2.17
CA ASN A 169 -0.31 16.11 1.92
C ASN A 169 0.67 15.46 2.89
N SER A 170 0.32 15.35 4.17
CA SER A 170 1.12 14.64 5.16
C SER A 170 1.28 13.16 4.81
N GLN A 171 0.18 12.47 4.49
CA GLN A 171 0.23 11.09 4.03
C GLN A 171 1.08 10.92 2.76
N ARG A 172 0.87 11.77 1.76
CA ARG A 172 1.62 11.74 0.50
C ARG A 172 3.12 11.89 0.75
N LYS A 173 3.52 12.88 1.56
CA LYS A 173 4.92 13.14 1.89
C LYS A 173 5.60 11.92 2.53
N VAL A 174 4.95 11.26 3.50
CA VAL A 174 5.47 10.04 4.12
C VAL A 174 5.61 8.92 3.09
N LEU A 175 4.56 8.66 2.29
CA LEU A 175 4.58 7.64 1.26
C LEU A 175 5.71 7.86 0.24
N GLU A 176 5.93 9.10 -0.21
CA GLU A 176 7.02 9.45 -1.14
C GLU A 176 8.40 9.25 -0.53
N ILE A 177 8.59 9.66 0.74
CA ILE A 177 9.86 9.47 1.46
C ILE A 177 10.19 7.97 1.58
N PHE A 178 9.22 7.16 2.00
CA PHE A 178 9.42 5.72 2.13
C PHE A 178 9.72 5.08 0.77
N THR A 179 8.96 5.43 -0.26
CA THR A 179 9.16 4.89 -1.62
C THR A 179 10.55 5.20 -2.17
N LYS A 180 11.06 6.42 -1.97
CA LYS A 180 12.35 6.86 -2.50
C LYS A 180 13.55 6.39 -1.69
N ASN A 181 13.40 6.24 -0.36
CA ASN A 181 14.55 6.17 0.53
C ASN A 181 14.61 4.95 1.44
N ILE A 182 13.52 4.23 1.64
CA ILE A 182 13.42 3.20 2.68
C ILE A 182 13.09 1.82 2.10
N ILE A 183 12.12 1.74 1.19
CA ILE A 183 11.74 0.47 0.58
C ILE A 183 12.94 -0.12 -0.16
N GLY A 184 13.19 -1.40 0.09
CA GLY A 184 14.31 -2.15 -0.50
C GLY A 184 15.64 -2.02 0.25
N LYS A 185 15.84 -1.04 1.14
CA LYS A 185 17.10 -0.92 1.90
C LYS A 185 17.27 -1.98 2.99
N PHE A 186 16.18 -2.58 3.44
CA PHE A 186 16.17 -3.60 4.48
C PHE A 186 15.93 -5.01 3.92
N SER A 187 15.83 -5.14 2.61
CA SER A 187 15.68 -6.42 1.91
C SER A 187 17.01 -6.85 1.30
N ASP A 188 17.33 -8.12 1.40
CA ASP A 188 18.47 -8.70 0.67
C ASP A 188 18.16 -8.81 -0.85
N ASN A 189 16.89 -8.58 -1.24
CA ASN A 189 16.45 -8.52 -2.63
C ASN A 189 16.18 -7.07 -3.04
N GLU A 190 16.53 -6.74 -4.28
CA GLU A 190 16.22 -5.43 -4.86
C GLU A 190 14.70 -5.29 -5.07
N ILE A 191 14.07 -4.38 -4.32
CA ILE A 191 12.67 -4.00 -4.53
C ILE A 191 12.64 -2.82 -5.51
N ILE A 192 11.99 -3.01 -6.65
CA ILE A 192 11.85 -1.94 -7.65
C ILE A 192 10.72 -1.02 -7.22
N THR A 193 11.04 0.27 -7.05
CA THR A 193 10.06 1.29 -6.62
C THR A 193 9.76 2.28 -7.74
N LYS A 194 8.50 2.71 -7.83
CA LYS A 194 8.09 3.76 -8.78
C LYS A 194 6.97 4.63 -8.21
N ILE A 195 6.97 5.92 -8.61
CA ILE A 195 5.88 6.85 -8.33
C ILE A 195 5.20 7.18 -9.65
N MET A 196 3.87 7.08 -9.68
CA MET A 196 3.04 7.40 -10.84
C MET A 196 2.03 8.48 -10.47
N ASP A 197 2.10 9.62 -11.13
CA ASP A 197 1.07 10.66 -11.04
C ASP A 197 -0.10 10.29 -11.97
N THR A 198 -1.27 10.14 -11.40
CA THR A 198 -2.49 9.74 -12.11
C THR A 198 -3.42 10.93 -12.41
N THR A 199 -2.98 12.17 -12.14
CA THR A 199 -3.83 13.39 -12.25
C THR A 199 -4.53 13.48 -13.59
N PHE A 200 -3.81 13.22 -14.67
CA PHE A 200 -4.31 13.35 -16.05
C PHE A 200 -4.41 12.01 -16.78
N LEU A 201 -4.16 10.90 -16.11
CA LEU A 201 -4.22 9.58 -16.74
C LEU A 201 -5.63 9.03 -16.74
N THR A 202 -6.02 8.43 -17.85
CA THR A 202 -7.20 7.56 -17.96
C THR A 202 -6.97 6.25 -17.20
N GLN A 203 -8.04 5.48 -17.00
CA GLN A 203 -7.94 4.15 -16.39
C GLN A 203 -7.09 3.20 -17.24
N GLU A 204 -7.19 3.28 -18.56
CA GLU A 204 -6.43 2.46 -19.50
C GLU A 204 -4.94 2.81 -19.50
N GLU A 205 -4.60 4.09 -19.51
CA GLU A 205 -3.21 4.55 -19.40
C GLU A 205 -2.59 4.15 -18.07
N THR A 206 -3.35 4.27 -16.96
CA THR A 206 -2.91 3.82 -15.63
C THR A 206 -2.63 2.33 -15.61
N LEU A 207 -3.51 1.52 -16.21
CA LEU A 207 -3.31 0.08 -16.34
C LEU A 207 -2.10 -0.27 -17.21
N LEU A 208 -1.94 0.37 -18.36
CA LEU A 208 -0.80 0.15 -19.24
C LEU A 208 0.53 0.49 -18.56
N TYR A 209 0.56 1.60 -17.83
CA TYR A 209 1.73 1.99 -17.05
C TYR A 209 2.09 0.93 -15.99
N PHE A 210 1.09 0.42 -15.25
CA PHE A 210 1.31 -0.66 -14.30
C PHE A 210 1.86 -1.91 -14.96
N LEU A 211 1.29 -2.35 -16.08
CA LEU A 211 1.75 -3.55 -16.79
C LEU A 211 3.20 -3.41 -17.28
N ASN A 212 3.58 -2.23 -17.76
CA ASN A 212 4.97 -1.94 -18.13
C ASN A 212 5.91 -1.98 -16.91
N PHE A 213 5.48 -1.43 -15.78
CA PHE A 213 6.23 -1.52 -14.52
C PHE A 213 6.40 -2.98 -14.07
N ALA A 214 5.34 -3.77 -14.08
CA ALA A 214 5.37 -5.19 -13.74
C ALA A 214 6.31 -5.97 -14.67
N ASN A 215 6.31 -5.70 -15.97
CA ASN A 215 7.22 -6.32 -16.92
C ASN A 215 8.69 -5.95 -16.64
N SER A 216 8.98 -4.73 -16.22
CA SER A 216 10.36 -4.33 -15.84
C SER A 216 10.88 -5.12 -14.65
N ILE A 217 10.03 -5.44 -13.67
CA ILE A 217 10.38 -6.30 -12.53
C ILE A 217 10.76 -7.72 -13.01
N LYS A 218 9.93 -8.31 -13.88
CA LYS A 218 10.21 -9.65 -14.45
C LYS A 218 11.52 -9.71 -15.21
N THR A 219 11.85 -8.66 -15.94
CA THR A 219 13.09 -8.57 -16.72
C THR A 219 14.31 -8.52 -15.81
N ASN A 220 14.27 -7.71 -14.74
CA ASN A 220 15.37 -7.60 -13.78
C ASN A 220 15.61 -8.91 -13.02
N LYS A 221 14.57 -9.60 -12.61
CA LYS A 221 14.69 -10.93 -11.99
C LYS A 221 15.40 -11.94 -12.90
N ARG A 222 15.13 -11.92 -14.20
CA ARG A 222 15.77 -12.83 -15.18
C ARG A 222 17.25 -12.51 -15.39
N SER A 223 17.65 -11.25 -15.40
CA SER A 223 19.05 -10.85 -15.55
C SER A 223 19.88 -11.20 -14.32
N GLY A 224 19.34 -11.07 -13.11
CA GLY A 224 20.02 -11.44 -11.86
C GLY A 224 20.31 -12.95 -11.75
N PHE A 225 19.48 -13.82 -12.31
CA PHE A 225 19.70 -15.27 -12.31
C PHE A 225 20.86 -15.74 -13.20
N ASN A 226 21.24 -14.98 -14.22
CA ASN A 226 22.35 -15.32 -15.11
C ASN A 226 23.73 -15.05 -14.50
N TYR A 227 23.83 -14.19 -13.48
CA TYR A 227 25.11 -13.91 -12.79
C TYR A 227 25.48 -14.93 -11.69
N GLN A 228 24.55 -15.76 -11.24
CA GLN A 228 24.82 -16.80 -10.23
C GLN A 228 25.17 -18.17 -10.82
N ARG A 229 25.22 -18.31 -12.14
CA ARG A 229 25.54 -19.58 -12.83
C ARG A 229 26.92 -19.58 -13.54
N THR A 230 27.75 -18.59 -13.32
CA THR A 230 29.15 -18.54 -13.74
C THR A 230 30.08 -18.66 -12.55
#